data_8d8d947acce7b8153633bdd6eb263171
#
_entry.id   8d8d947acce7b8153633bdd6eb263171
#
_cell.length_a   1.000
_cell.length_b   1.000
_cell.length_c   1.000
_cell.angle_alpha   90.00
_cell.angle_beta   90.00
_cell.angle_gamma   90.00
#
_symmetry.space_group_name_H-M   'P 1'
#
loop_
_entity.id
_entity.type
_entity.pdbx_description
1 polymer ?
#
loop_
_entity_poly.entity_id
_entity_poly.type
_entity_poly.pdbx_seq_one_letter_code
_entity_poly.pdbx_strand_id
1 'polypeptide(L)'
;MTEPPAASRRRSRPPRVPVPALHPGERVRGSAILEENPECGLVLWESYRNVGDWAATPRARRAPDMFGAGAAGRRAEQLSGTGLPDEETRAALETIAAMLADPGRARARALALACRRLSAWAGERGRPATQFYFAAAAGLCVPEDARYAFQAGRLARDLARWDTAELWLEFAAAVAKRGRDRETQAAAVIGLGNMFYRQGFYRKARDTHLAGLALAQKHNLREYRGRALHDLFVIAIELRDARAAEAYARAALDAYGPAHPHVPALAHDVAYFWLAQGDAARALPVLRAVLPHLDRPDRRVRVLASAARAAAAIGDRAGYVELVREVRASGEDSLVMGALAGALLETAVGASLLHSQTLAGELLDEALHVARERGEVDVVARVEELRGSLAGEVVDEVRAPALGQGTDELARELVSCLQAGAGGGADAPATPPPGE
;
A
#
# COMPACT_ATOMS: atom_id res chain seq x y z
N MET A 1 -58.42 -18.53 -14.51
CA MET A 1 -57.02 -18.65 -14.07
C MET A 1 -56.44 -17.22 -14.05
N THR A 2 -56.41 -16.63 -12.87
CA THR A 2 -55.89 -15.25 -12.63
C THR A 2 -54.45 -15.39 -12.21
N GLU A 3 -53.55 -14.74 -12.97
CA GLU A 3 -52.12 -14.64 -12.61
C GLU A 3 -51.93 -13.97 -11.24
N PRO A 4 -50.98 -14.45 -10.40
CA PRO A 4 -50.69 -13.79 -9.15
C PRO A 4 -49.90 -12.49 -9.42
N PRO A 5 -50.10 -11.42 -8.60
CA PRO A 5 -49.45 -10.14 -8.80
C PRO A 5 -47.93 -10.26 -8.57
N ALA A 6 -47.17 -9.68 -9.49
CA ALA A 6 -45.72 -9.61 -9.44
C ALA A 6 -45.24 -9.05 -8.09
N ALA A 7 -44.48 -9.85 -7.35
CA ALA A 7 -43.87 -9.45 -6.09
C ALA A 7 -42.99 -8.20 -6.30
N SER A 8 -43.40 -7.09 -5.70
CA SER A 8 -42.65 -5.85 -5.72
C SER A 8 -41.28 -6.11 -5.06
N ARG A 9 -40.22 -6.10 -5.87
CA ARG A 9 -38.82 -6.14 -5.39
C ARG A 9 -38.64 -4.93 -4.46
N ARG A 10 -38.66 -5.16 -3.15
CA ARG A 10 -38.25 -4.15 -2.16
C ARG A 10 -36.87 -3.64 -2.56
N ARG A 11 -36.79 -2.41 -3.07
CA ARG A 11 -35.54 -1.72 -3.30
C ARG A 11 -34.83 -1.61 -1.94
N SER A 12 -33.77 -2.37 -1.75
CA SER A 12 -32.95 -2.27 -0.54
C SER A 12 -32.52 -0.82 -0.35
N ARG A 13 -32.69 -0.33 0.88
CA ARG A 13 -32.29 1.04 1.24
C ARG A 13 -30.81 1.23 0.89
N PRO A 14 -30.42 2.34 0.24
CA PRO A 14 -29.01 2.58 -0.07
C PRO A 14 -28.18 2.52 1.21
N PRO A 15 -26.97 1.92 1.18
CA PRO A 15 -26.08 1.94 2.33
C PRO A 15 -25.81 3.40 2.72
N ARG A 16 -25.68 3.67 4.02
CA ARG A 16 -25.33 5.00 4.52
C ARG A 16 -23.87 5.29 4.13
N VAL A 17 -23.61 6.51 3.70
CA VAL A 17 -22.24 7.00 3.51
C VAL A 17 -21.58 7.13 4.89
N PRO A 18 -20.41 6.52 5.11
CA PRO A 18 -19.71 6.70 6.37
C PRO A 18 -19.31 8.18 6.53
N VAL A 19 -19.76 8.80 7.61
CA VAL A 19 -19.29 10.14 7.95
C VAL A 19 -17.97 9.99 8.70
N PRO A 20 -16.88 10.64 8.28
CA PRO A 20 -15.64 10.59 9.02
C PRO A 20 -15.88 11.14 10.43
N ALA A 21 -15.81 10.26 11.43
CA ALA A 21 -15.87 10.69 12.80
C ALA A 21 -14.56 11.42 13.11
N LEU A 22 -14.63 12.72 13.33
CA LEU A 22 -13.54 13.44 13.96
C LEU A 22 -13.34 12.82 15.36
N HIS A 23 -12.13 12.33 15.63
CA HIS A 23 -11.80 11.85 16.97
C HIS A 23 -12.16 12.94 18.00
N PRO A 24 -12.72 12.59 19.16
CA PRO A 24 -13.08 13.59 20.17
C PRO A 24 -11.92 14.53 20.56
N GLY A 25 -10.67 14.04 20.54
CA GLY A 25 -9.46 14.83 20.77
C GLY A 25 -9.09 15.79 19.63
N GLU A 26 -9.48 15.51 18.38
CA GLU A 26 -9.22 16.38 17.23
C GLU A 26 -10.13 17.63 17.23
N ARG A 27 -11.30 17.53 17.85
CA ARG A 27 -12.22 18.69 18.02
C ARG A 27 -11.67 19.77 18.94
N VAL A 28 -10.76 19.41 19.84
CA VAL A 28 -10.24 20.32 20.89
C VAL A 28 -8.88 20.90 20.54
N ARG A 29 -8.04 20.16 19.77
CA ARG A 29 -6.64 20.54 19.49
C ARG A 29 -6.35 20.96 18.04
N GLY A 30 -7.38 21.08 17.22
CA GLY A 30 -7.20 21.24 15.79
C GLY A 30 -7.08 19.87 15.06
N SER A 31 -7.26 19.89 13.76
CA SER A 31 -7.14 18.67 12.96
C SER A 31 -5.68 18.41 12.60
N ALA A 32 -5.36 17.15 12.33
CA ALA A 32 -4.04 16.78 11.80
C ALA A 32 -3.69 17.51 10.48
N ILE A 33 -4.69 18.05 9.75
CA ILE A 33 -4.46 18.93 8.59
C ILE A 33 -3.67 20.18 9.00
N LEU A 34 -3.96 20.78 10.16
CA LEU A 34 -3.24 21.97 10.64
C LEU A 34 -1.79 21.65 10.98
N GLU A 35 -1.55 20.50 11.60
CA GLU A 35 -0.21 20.05 12.02
C GLU A 35 0.66 19.70 10.80
N GLU A 36 0.08 19.02 9.80
CA GLU A 36 0.79 18.65 8.58
C GLU A 36 1.05 19.83 7.63
N ASN A 37 0.32 20.95 7.78
CA ASN A 37 0.36 22.08 6.85
C ASN A 37 0.46 23.42 7.57
N PRO A 38 1.57 23.76 8.25
CA PRO A 38 1.68 24.96 9.05
C PRO A 38 1.41 26.25 8.28
N GLU A 39 1.73 26.31 6.99
CA GLU A 39 1.57 27.52 6.17
C GLU A 39 0.15 27.72 5.61
N CYS A 40 -0.54 26.66 5.25
CA CYS A 40 -1.86 26.69 4.58
C CYS A 40 -2.92 25.82 5.28
N GLY A 41 -2.61 25.25 6.45
CA GLY A 41 -3.46 24.28 7.13
C GLY A 41 -4.84 24.81 7.48
N LEU A 42 -4.95 26.07 7.87
CA LEU A 42 -6.25 26.68 8.21
C LEU A 42 -7.19 26.69 6.99
N VAL A 43 -6.69 27.13 5.84
CA VAL A 43 -7.47 27.17 4.59
C VAL A 43 -7.88 25.76 4.16
N LEU A 44 -6.97 24.78 4.26
CA LEU A 44 -7.26 23.38 3.95
C LEU A 44 -8.30 22.79 4.91
N TRP A 45 -8.11 22.98 6.22
CA TRP A 45 -9.01 22.45 7.23
C TRP A 45 -10.43 23.01 7.12
N GLU A 46 -10.57 24.33 6.97
CA GLU A 46 -11.85 24.95 6.75
C GLU A 46 -12.51 24.52 5.45
N SER A 47 -11.71 24.37 4.37
CA SER A 47 -12.19 23.85 3.08
C SER A 47 -12.74 22.43 3.19
N TYR A 48 -12.01 21.55 3.88
CA TYR A 48 -12.47 20.19 4.19
C TYR A 48 -13.80 20.20 4.95
N ARG A 49 -13.91 21.00 6.02
CA ARG A 49 -15.14 21.11 6.81
C ARG A 49 -16.32 21.62 5.99
N ASN A 50 -16.11 22.68 5.22
CA ASN A 50 -17.16 23.25 4.37
C ASN A 50 -17.69 22.26 3.34
N VAL A 51 -16.81 21.46 2.72
CA VAL A 51 -17.23 20.37 1.82
C VAL A 51 -18.03 19.31 2.57
N GLY A 52 -17.58 18.93 3.78
CA GLY A 52 -18.29 17.98 4.64
C GLY A 52 -19.70 18.45 5.01
N ASP A 53 -19.83 19.70 5.44
CA ASP A 53 -21.13 20.31 5.79
C ASP A 53 -22.04 20.40 4.55
N TRP A 54 -21.49 20.81 3.40
CA TRP A 54 -22.22 20.85 2.14
C TRP A 54 -22.71 19.45 1.74
N ALA A 55 -21.88 18.44 1.81
CA ALA A 55 -22.23 17.07 1.44
C ALA A 55 -23.29 16.47 2.39
N ALA A 56 -23.18 16.75 3.70
CA ALA A 56 -24.14 16.30 4.70
C ALA A 56 -25.51 16.99 4.59
N THR A 57 -25.56 18.20 4.00
CA THR A 57 -26.79 18.97 3.86
C THR A 57 -27.61 18.52 2.66
N PRO A 58 -28.90 18.12 2.84
CA PRO A 58 -29.78 17.77 1.73
C PRO A 58 -29.87 18.91 0.71
N ARG A 59 -29.86 18.57 -0.59
CA ARG A 59 -29.84 19.56 -1.68
C ARG A 59 -30.91 20.66 -1.55
N ALA A 60 -32.10 20.30 -1.11
CA ALA A 60 -33.20 21.25 -0.88
C ALA A 60 -32.96 22.28 0.23
N ARG A 61 -31.97 22.05 1.10
CA ARG A 61 -31.61 22.94 2.22
C ARG A 61 -30.30 23.69 1.99
N ARG A 62 -29.66 23.57 0.82
CA ARG A 62 -28.45 24.31 0.46
C ARG A 62 -28.78 25.72 0.03
N ALA A 63 -29.17 26.56 0.99
CA ALA A 63 -29.50 27.95 0.76
C ALA A 63 -28.22 28.82 0.59
N PRO A 64 -28.31 29.98 -0.06
CA PRO A 64 -27.17 30.88 -0.26
C PRO A 64 -26.47 31.35 1.03
N ASP A 65 -27.19 31.39 2.15
CA ASP A 65 -26.69 31.78 3.47
C ASP A 65 -26.15 30.62 4.30
N MET A 66 -26.09 29.40 3.76
CA MET A 66 -25.66 28.17 4.45
C MET A 66 -24.34 28.35 5.21
N PHE A 67 -23.37 29.08 4.67
CA PHE A 67 -22.06 29.33 5.26
C PHE A 67 -21.91 30.71 5.89
N GLY A 68 -22.99 31.45 5.99
CA GLY A 68 -23.05 32.82 6.52
C GLY A 68 -22.61 33.88 5.51
N ALA A 69 -23.04 35.13 5.79
CA ALA A 69 -22.74 36.27 4.94
C ALA A 69 -21.22 36.50 4.79
N GLY A 70 -20.75 36.70 3.58
CA GLY A 70 -19.35 37.03 3.28
C GLY A 70 -18.36 35.87 3.38
N ALA A 71 -18.79 34.62 3.61
CA ALA A 71 -17.90 33.46 3.73
C ALA A 71 -17.00 33.25 2.49
N ALA A 72 -17.57 33.42 1.29
CA ALA A 72 -16.81 33.32 0.04
C ALA A 72 -15.77 34.43 -0.11
N GLY A 73 -16.10 35.69 0.29
CA GLY A 73 -15.15 36.81 0.26
C GLY A 73 -13.98 36.60 1.21
N ARG A 74 -14.27 36.22 2.47
CA ARG A 74 -13.20 35.88 3.44
C ARG A 74 -12.30 34.76 2.93
N ARG A 75 -12.86 33.74 2.29
CA ARG A 75 -12.06 32.65 1.70
C ARG A 75 -11.20 33.15 0.53
N ALA A 76 -11.69 34.02 -0.32
CA ALA A 76 -10.91 34.59 -1.41
C ALA A 76 -9.74 35.42 -0.88
N GLU A 77 -9.95 36.23 0.18
CA GLU A 77 -8.89 36.96 0.88
C GLU A 77 -7.84 36.02 1.47
N GLN A 78 -8.27 34.96 2.16
CA GLN A 78 -7.34 33.94 2.71
C GLN A 78 -6.51 33.30 1.60
N LEU A 79 -7.12 32.92 0.47
CA LEU A 79 -6.40 32.31 -0.66
C LEU A 79 -5.39 33.27 -1.29
N SER A 80 -5.69 34.57 -1.33
CA SER A 80 -4.78 35.59 -1.84
C SER A 80 -3.60 35.86 -0.91
N GLY A 81 -3.80 35.74 0.40
CA GLY A 81 -2.77 35.95 1.43
C GLY A 81 -1.95 34.69 1.79
N THR A 82 -2.34 33.52 1.32
CA THR A 82 -1.71 32.26 1.66
C THR A 82 -0.69 31.88 0.57
N GLY A 83 0.52 31.56 0.96
CA GLY A 83 1.56 31.00 0.07
C GLY A 83 1.19 29.58 -0.39
N LEU A 84 0.27 29.45 -1.35
CA LEU A 84 -0.08 28.15 -1.93
C LEU A 84 1.04 27.69 -2.88
N PRO A 85 1.42 26.41 -2.84
CA PRO A 85 2.63 25.92 -3.47
C PRO A 85 2.53 25.82 -5.00
N ASP A 86 1.33 25.70 -5.56
CA ASP A 86 1.11 25.51 -6.99
C ASP A 86 -0.31 25.96 -7.43
N GLU A 87 -0.44 26.22 -8.74
CA GLU A 87 -1.66 26.68 -9.37
C GLU A 87 -2.79 25.65 -9.32
N GLU A 88 -2.47 24.35 -9.38
CA GLU A 88 -3.49 23.29 -9.36
C GLU A 88 -4.15 23.17 -7.98
N THR A 89 -3.37 23.28 -6.90
CA THR A 89 -3.86 23.35 -5.52
C THR A 89 -4.73 24.60 -5.33
N ARG A 90 -4.29 25.76 -5.84
CA ARG A 90 -5.06 27.01 -5.81
C ARG A 90 -6.41 26.85 -6.51
N ALA A 91 -6.44 26.34 -7.74
CA ALA A 91 -7.67 26.15 -8.52
C ALA A 91 -8.64 25.15 -7.84
N ALA A 92 -8.12 24.13 -7.15
CA ALA A 92 -8.94 23.21 -6.38
C ALA A 92 -9.60 23.91 -5.18
N LEU A 93 -8.88 24.75 -4.44
CA LEU A 93 -9.41 25.52 -3.32
C LEU A 93 -10.38 26.60 -3.77
N GLU A 94 -10.14 27.26 -4.90
CA GLU A 94 -11.07 28.23 -5.52
C GLU A 94 -12.39 27.57 -5.93
N THR A 95 -12.34 26.32 -6.44
CA THR A 95 -13.55 25.52 -6.72
C THR A 95 -14.38 25.30 -5.45
N ILE A 96 -13.73 25.05 -4.33
CA ILE A 96 -14.40 24.90 -3.02
C ILE A 96 -14.90 26.27 -2.52
N ALA A 97 -14.13 27.34 -2.70
CA ALA A 97 -14.54 28.69 -2.34
C ALA A 97 -15.79 29.15 -3.11
N ALA A 98 -15.87 28.83 -4.40
CA ALA A 98 -17.05 29.13 -5.22
C ALA A 98 -18.34 28.43 -4.71
N MET A 99 -18.22 27.25 -4.09
CA MET A 99 -19.34 26.58 -3.42
C MET A 99 -19.89 27.41 -2.26
N LEU A 100 -19.05 28.15 -1.53
CA LEU A 100 -19.49 28.99 -0.41
C LEU A 100 -20.38 30.15 -0.86
N ALA A 101 -20.17 30.65 -2.10
CA ALA A 101 -20.97 31.73 -2.67
C ALA A 101 -22.38 31.26 -3.10
N ASP A 102 -22.47 30.06 -3.66
CA ASP A 102 -23.74 29.47 -4.12
C ASP A 102 -23.77 27.94 -3.88
N PRO A 103 -24.04 27.52 -2.64
CA PRO A 103 -24.09 26.11 -2.26
C PRO A 103 -25.11 25.29 -3.06
N GLY A 104 -26.21 25.91 -3.47
CA GLY A 104 -27.30 25.29 -4.23
C GLY A 104 -26.92 24.92 -5.65
N ARG A 105 -26.06 25.74 -6.30
CA ARG A 105 -25.56 25.51 -7.66
C ARG A 105 -24.26 24.72 -7.75
N ALA A 106 -23.59 24.51 -6.63
CA ALA A 106 -22.33 23.76 -6.58
C ALA A 106 -22.51 22.35 -7.17
N ARG A 107 -21.56 21.95 -8.02
CA ARG A 107 -21.58 20.66 -8.72
C ARG A 107 -20.80 19.62 -7.93
N ALA A 108 -21.46 18.57 -7.45
CA ALA A 108 -20.89 17.49 -6.66
C ALA A 108 -19.61 16.90 -7.28
N ARG A 109 -19.62 16.63 -8.61
CA ARG A 109 -18.45 16.10 -9.32
C ARG A 109 -17.27 17.06 -9.38
N ALA A 110 -17.52 18.37 -9.50
CA ALA A 110 -16.46 19.36 -9.48
C ALA A 110 -15.78 19.45 -8.10
N LEU A 111 -16.58 19.43 -7.04
CA LEU A 111 -16.07 19.37 -5.66
C LEU A 111 -15.30 18.08 -5.39
N ALA A 112 -15.82 16.93 -5.82
CA ALA A 112 -15.11 15.65 -5.68
C ALA A 112 -13.76 15.67 -6.41
N LEU A 113 -13.69 16.25 -7.62
CA LEU A 113 -12.45 16.40 -8.37
C LEU A 113 -11.47 17.33 -7.66
N ALA A 114 -11.94 18.47 -7.14
CA ALA A 114 -11.11 19.40 -6.36
C ALA A 114 -10.53 18.70 -5.11
N CYS A 115 -11.37 18.00 -4.36
CA CYS A 115 -10.91 17.22 -3.19
C CYS A 115 -9.91 16.11 -3.59
N ARG A 116 -10.12 15.41 -4.72
CA ARG A 116 -9.18 14.41 -5.22
C ARG A 116 -7.81 15.02 -5.55
N ARG A 117 -7.77 16.22 -6.16
CA ARG A 117 -6.52 16.94 -6.44
C ARG A 117 -5.78 17.30 -5.16
N LEU A 118 -6.51 17.85 -4.16
CA LEU A 118 -5.92 18.15 -2.85
C LEU A 118 -5.42 16.89 -2.14
N SER A 119 -6.13 15.77 -2.26
CA SER A 119 -5.68 14.48 -1.75
C SER A 119 -4.38 14.02 -2.43
N ALA A 120 -4.30 14.10 -3.78
CA ALA A 120 -3.08 13.73 -4.52
C ALA A 120 -1.89 14.61 -4.12
N TRP A 121 -2.10 15.92 -4.13
CA TRP A 121 -1.10 16.90 -3.69
C TRP A 121 -0.55 16.62 -2.28
N ALA A 122 -1.42 16.27 -1.33
CA ALA A 122 -1.02 15.93 0.03
C ALA A 122 -0.20 14.62 0.07
N GLY A 123 -0.59 13.63 -0.73
CA GLY A 123 0.14 12.35 -0.84
C GLY A 123 1.56 12.53 -1.37
N GLU A 124 1.75 13.35 -2.41
CA GLU A 124 3.07 13.66 -2.98
C GLU A 124 4.01 14.36 -1.99
N ARG A 125 3.44 15.01 -0.97
CA ARG A 125 4.18 15.75 0.07
C ARG A 125 4.29 15.01 1.41
N GLY A 126 3.91 13.73 1.45
CA GLY A 126 3.97 12.92 2.67
C GLY A 126 3.06 13.44 3.79
N ARG A 127 1.87 13.95 3.45
CA ARG A 127 0.86 14.48 4.38
C ARG A 127 -0.36 13.54 4.45
N PRO A 128 -0.23 12.38 5.10
CA PRO A 128 -1.19 11.28 4.97
C PRO A 128 -2.56 11.57 5.59
N ALA A 129 -2.64 12.37 6.66
CA ALA A 129 -3.93 12.72 7.24
C ALA A 129 -4.69 13.68 6.31
N THR A 130 -4.03 14.70 5.76
CA THR A 130 -4.61 15.62 4.78
C THR A 130 -5.08 14.86 3.55
N GLN A 131 -4.26 13.92 3.05
CA GLN A 131 -4.60 13.04 1.94
C GLN A 131 -5.89 12.28 2.19
N PHE A 132 -6.01 11.65 3.37
CA PHE A 132 -7.21 10.90 3.75
C PHE A 132 -8.45 11.78 3.86
N TYR A 133 -8.36 12.93 4.54
CA TYR A 133 -9.53 13.79 4.74
C TYR A 133 -10.10 14.30 3.43
N PHE A 134 -9.27 14.70 2.48
CA PHE A 134 -9.75 15.13 1.17
C PHE A 134 -10.24 13.97 0.29
N ALA A 135 -9.65 12.77 0.39
CA ALA A 135 -10.21 11.59 -0.26
C ALA A 135 -11.61 11.24 0.28
N ALA A 136 -11.79 11.30 1.60
CA ALA A 136 -13.09 11.09 2.25
C ALA A 136 -14.10 12.16 1.83
N ALA A 137 -13.71 13.44 1.79
CA ALA A 137 -14.57 14.53 1.32
C ALA A 137 -15.02 14.31 -0.13
N ALA A 138 -14.13 13.83 -1.02
CA ALA A 138 -14.49 13.47 -2.39
C ALA A 138 -15.57 12.37 -2.42
N GLY A 139 -15.44 11.34 -1.59
CA GLY A 139 -16.44 10.27 -1.45
C GLY A 139 -17.79 10.76 -0.92
N LEU A 140 -17.79 11.76 -0.03
CA LEU A 140 -19.02 12.39 0.47
C LEU A 140 -19.75 13.19 -0.61
N CYS A 141 -19.01 13.83 -1.53
CA CYS A 141 -19.60 14.61 -2.63
C CYS A 141 -20.35 13.72 -3.64
N VAL A 142 -19.82 12.55 -3.95
CA VAL A 142 -20.34 11.63 -4.99
C VAL A 142 -20.46 10.20 -4.44
N PRO A 143 -21.36 9.96 -3.49
CA PRO A 143 -21.47 8.67 -2.80
C PRO A 143 -21.89 7.51 -3.71
N GLU A 144 -22.36 7.79 -4.92
CA GLU A 144 -22.69 6.80 -5.95
C GLU A 144 -21.46 6.28 -6.72
N ASP A 145 -20.31 6.96 -6.64
CA ASP A 145 -19.06 6.53 -7.26
C ASP A 145 -18.19 5.80 -6.24
N ALA A 146 -18.20 4.48 -6.32
CA ALA A 146 -17.50 3.60 -5.38
C ALA A 146 -15.97 3.81 -5.32
N ARG A 147 -15.37 4.33 -6.39
CA ARG A 147 -13.91 4.54 -6.48
C ARG A 147 -13.40 5.55 -5.44
N TYR A 148 -14.15 6.62 -5.18
CA TYR A 148 -13.80 7.58 -4.13
C TYR A 148 -13.89 6.97 -2.73
N ALA A 149 -14.93 6.19 -2.49
CA ALA A 149 -15.09 5.48 -1.21
C ALA A 149 -13.97 4.44 -0.99
N PHE A 150 -13.60 3.70 -2.04
CA PHE A 150 -12.49 2.75 -2.02
C PHE A 150 -11.17 3.45 -1.67
N GLN A 151 -10.89 4.59 -2.31
CA GLN A 151 -9.69 5.37 -2.03
C GLN A 151 -9.63 5.87 -0.59
N ALA A 152 -10.74 6.37 -0.05
CA ALA A 152 -10.83 6.78 1.35
C ALA A 152 -10.58 5.60 2.30
N GLY A 153 -11.15 4.43 2.02
CA GLY A 153 -10.95 3.22 2.82
C GLY A 153 -9.51 2.73 2.79
N ARG A 154 -8.86 2.76 1.62
CA ARG A 154 -7.45 2.41 1.48
C ARG A 154 -6.55 3.33 2.32
N LEU A 155 -6.75 4.64 2.23
CA LEU A 155 -5.96 5.61 2.98
C LEU A 155 -6.22 5.53 4.49
N ALA A 156 -7.47 5.27 4.91
CA ALA A 156 -7.77 5.02 6.32
C ALA A 156 -7.03 3.78 6.86
N ARG A 157 -6.97 2.69 6.06
CA ARG A 157 -6.19 1.48 6.38
C ARG A 157 -4.70 1.81 6.52
N ASP A 158 -4.16 2.61 5.61
CA ASP A 158 -2.73 2.98 5.62
C ASP A 158 -2.37 3.84 6.85
N LEU A 159 -3.35 4.56 7.40
CA LEU A 159 -3.28 5.29 8.67
C LEU A 159 -3.61 4.44 9.91
N ALA A 160 -3.79 3.14 9.78
CA ALA A 160 -4.24 2.24 10.85
C ALA A 160 -5.56 2.65 11.52
N ARG A 161 -6.41 3.42 10.82
CA ARG A 161 -7.77 3.79 11.28
C ARG A 161 -8.76 2.69 10.90
N TRP A 162 -8.65 1.56 11.58
CA TRP A 162 -9.27 0.30 11.17
C TRP A 162 -10.78 0.36 11.01
N ASP A 163 -11.50 0.90 12.01
CA ASP A 163 -12.97 1.03 11.96
C ASP A 163 -13.42 1.92 10.79
N THR A 164 -12.68 3.01 10.55
CA THR A 164 -12.96 3.92 9.45
C THR A 164 -12.67 3.25 8.10
N ALA A 165 -11.59 2.48 8.00
CA ALA A 165 -11.24 1.74 6.81
C ALA A 165 -12.29 0.68 6.47
N GLU A 166 -12.73 -0.10 7.46
CA GLU A 166 -13.78 -1.12 7.28
C GLU A 166 -15.06 -0.49 6.74
N LEU A 167 -15.54 0.59 7.39
CA LEU A 167 -16.73 1.32 6.95
C LEU A 167 -16.66 1.80 5.49
N TRP A 168 -15.53 2.43 5.11
CA TRP A 168 -15.37 2.94 3.75
C TRP A 168 -15.23 1.82 2.72
N LEU A 169 -14.50 0.75 3.02
CA LEU A 169 -14.31 -0.38 2.10
C LEU A 169 -15.61 -1.19 1.93
N GLU A 170 -16.36 -1.43 3.01
CA GLU A 170 -17.69 -2.08 2.92
C GLU A 170 -18.68 -1.24 2.12
N PHE A 171 -18.66 0.09 2.37
CA PHE A 171 -19.49 1.01 1.60
C PHE A 171 -19.11 0.99 0.11
N ALA A 172 -17.80 1.04 -0.22
CA ALA A 172 -17.32 0.95 -1.59
C ALA A 172 -17.77 -0.34 -2.27
N ALA A 173 -17.61 -1.50 -1.61
CA ALA A 173 -18.04 -2.80 -2.14
C ALA A 173 -19.55 -2.84 -2.40
N ALA A 174 -20.36 -2.29 -1.48
CA ALA A 174 -21.81 -2.24 -1.62
C ALA A 174 -22.28 -1.31 -2.75
N VAL A 175 -21.67 -0.12 -2.89
CA VAL A 175 -21.97 0.83 -3.97
C VAL A 175 -21.55 0.25 -5.32
N ALA A 176 -20.32 -0.28 -5.42
CA ALA A 176 -19.79 -0.92 -6.62
C ALA A 176 -20.67 -2.09 -7.09
N LYS A 177 -21.11 -2.95 -6.16
CA LYS A 177 -22.03 -4.06 -6.45
C LYS A 177 -23.33 -3.57 -7.08
N ARG A 178 -23.92 -2.50 -6.55
CA ARG A 178 -25.17 -1.90 -7.10
C ARG A 178 -24.96 -1.24 -8.44
N GLY A 179 -23.85 -0.50 -8.58
CA GLY A 179 -23.45 0.19 -9.81
C GLY A 179 -22.95 -0.76 -10.91
N ARG A 180 -22.78 -2.06 -10.59
CA ARG A 180 -22.15 -3.07 -11.47
C ARG A 180 -20.70 -2.74 -11.83
N ASP A 181 -20.04 -1.95 -11.02
CA ASP A 181 -18.59 -1.70 -11.09
C ASP A 181 -17.86 -2.89 -10.46
N ARG A 182 -17.53 -3.88 -11.31
CA ARG A 182 -16.96 -5.16 -10.84
C ARG A 182 -15.53 -5.02 -10.35
N GLU A 183 -14.77 -4.13 -10.96
CA GLU A 183 -13.38 -3.86 -10.59
C GLU A 183 -13.29 -3.24 -9.20
N THR A 184 -14.00 -2.13 -8.97
CA THR A 184 -14.01 -1.49 -7.64
C THR A 184 -14.62 -2.42 -6.58
N GLN A 185 -15.60 -3.28 -6.94
CA GLN A 185 -16.13 -4.28 -6.02
C GLN A 185 -15.05 -5.27 -5.58
N ALA A 186 -14.28 -5.83 -6.53
CA ALA A 186 -13.18 -6.74 -6.24
C ALA A 186 -12.07 -6.05 -5.44
N ALA A 187 -11.67 -4.83 -5.85
CA ALA A 187 -10.67 -4.03 -5.17
C ALA A 187 -11.04 -3.76 -3.69
N ALA A 188 -12.30 -3.41 -3.43
CA ALA A 188 -12.77 -3.13 -2.08
C ALA A 188 -12.77 -4.38 -1.18
N VAL A 189 -13.18 -5.55 -1.71
CA VAL A 189 -13.12 -6.82 -0.97
C VAL A 189 -11.67 -7.23 -0.68
N ILE A 190 -10.77 -7.12 -1.66
CA ILE A 190 -9.32 -7.36 -1.48
C ILE A 190 -8.76 -6.36 -0.45
N GLY A 191 -9.15 -5.09 -0.54
CA GLY A 191 -8.78 -4.05 0.43
C GLY A 191 -9.17 -4.38 1.88
N LEU A 192 -10.36 -4.98 2.09
CA LEU A 192 -10.79 -5.50 3.39
C LEU A 192 -9.90 -6.67 3.85
N GLY A 193 -9.56 -7.59 2.95
CA GLY A 193 -8.63 -8.69 3.23
C GLY A 193 -7.28 -8.17 3.71
N ASN A 194 -6.71 -7.17 3.00
CA ASN A 194 -5.45 -6.53 3.36
C ASN A 194 -5.53 -5.79 4.71
N MET A 195 -6.67 -5.21 5.05
CA MET A 195 -6.89 -4.61 6.35
C MET A 195 -6.83 -5.67 7.47
N PHE A 196 -7.53 -6.79 7.31
CA PHE A 196 -7.50 -7.89 8.29
C PHE A 196 -6.12 -8.52 8.41
N TYR A 197 -5.38 -8.64 7.30
CA TYR A 197 -3.99 -9.09 7.31
C TYR A 197 -3.10 -8.18 8.19
N ARG A 198 -3.16 -6.87 7.98
CA ARG A 198 -2.39 -5.89 8.77
C ARG A 198 -2.76 -5.88 10.26
N GLN A 199 -3.97 -6.31 10.61
CA GLN A 199 -4.41 -6.49 12.01
C GLN A 199 -3.97 -7.84 12.60
N GLY A 200 -3.31 -8.71 11.83
CA GLY A 200 -2.94 -10.06 12.25
C GLY A 200 -4.08 -11.08 12.23
N PHE A 201 -5.25 -10.72 11.71
CA PHE A 201 -6.40 -11.64 11.59
C PHE A 201 -6.27 -12.51 10.34
N TYR A 202 -5.19 -13.29 10.24
CA TYR A 202 -4.81 -14.02 9.03
C TYR A 202 -5.90 -14.97 8.49
N ARG A 203 -6.67 -15.64 9.35
CA ARG A 203 -7.79 -16.48 8.90
C ARG A 203 -8.91 -15.66 8.26
N LYS A 204 -9.31 -14.53 8.89
CA LYS A 204 -10.32 -13.62 8.34
C LYS A 204 -9.84 -12.99 7.03
N ALA A 205 -8.56 -12.62 6.96
CA ALA A 205 -7.90 -12.13 5.76
C ALA A 205 -7.99 -13.16 4.63
N ARG A 206 -7.59 -14.42 4.87
CA ARG A 206 -7.69 -15.51 3.89
C ARG A 206 -9.10 -15.66 3.33
N ASP A 207 -10.09 -15.77 4.21
CA ASP A 207 -11.47 -16.00 3.80
C ASP A 207 -12.01 -14.82 2.98
N THR A 208 -11.61 -13.59 3.32
CA THR A 208 -11.96 -12.37 2.58
C THR A 208 -11.26 -12.32 1.21
N HIS A 209 -9.98 -12.69 1.12
CA HIS A 209 -9.26 -12.76 -0.16
C HIS A 209 -9.81 -13.87 -1.06
N LEU A 210 -10.25 -15.01 -0.51
CA LEU A 210 -10.94 -16.05 -1.28
C LEU A 210 -12.27 -15.53 -1.86
N ALA A 211 -13.00 -14.71 -1.12
CA ALA A 211 -14.21 -14.06 -1.65
C ALA A 211 -13.86 -13.05 -2.76
N GLY A 212 -12.77 -12.28 -2.61
CA GLY A 212 -12.24 -11.39 -3.66
C GLY A 212 -11.81 -12.15 -4.91
N LEU A 213 -11.11 -13.26 -4.73
CA LEU A 213 -10.69 -14.16 -5.81
C LEU A 213 -11.88 -14.72 -6.58
N ALA A 214 -12.92 -15.19 -5.87
CA ALA A 214 -14.14 -15.70 -6.49
C ALA A 214 -14.85 -14.62 -7.33
N LEU A 215 -14.89 -13.37 -6.85
CA LEU A 215 -15.41 -12.23 -7.63
C LEU A 215 -14.58 -11.96 -8.88
N ALA A 216 -13.25 -11.95 -8.75
CA ALA A 216 -12.33 -11.71 -9.85
C ALA A 216 -12.46 -12.81 -10.93
N GLN A 217 -12.54 -14.08 -10.53
CA GLN A 217 -12.76 -15.21 -11.42
C GLN A 217 -14.12 -15.11 -12.13
N LYS A 218 -15.20 -14.86 -11.37
CA LYS A 218 -16.56 -14.76 -11.92
C LYS A 218 -16.69 -13.67 -13.00
N HIS A 219 -15.94 -12.60 -12.87
CA HIS A 219 -16.02 -11.45 -13.77
C HIS A 219 -14.83 -11.31 -14.71
N ASN A 220 -13.96 -12.34 -14.76
CA ASN A 220 -12.75 -12.39 -15.60
C ASN A 220 -11.81 -11.17 -15.41
N LEU A 221 -11.66 -10.73 -14.16
CA LEU A 221 -10.78 -9.62 -13.77
C LEU A 221 -9.37 -10.15 -13.50
N ARG A 222 -8.56 -10.25 -14.55
CA ARG A 222 -7.26 -10.92 -14.52
C ARG A 222 -6.29 -10.30 -13.49
N GLU A 223 -6.19 -8.97 -13.46
CA GLU A 223 -5.37 -8.25 -12.49
C GLU A 223 -5.78 -8.54 -11.04
N TYR A 224 -7.05 -8.39 -10.71
CA TYR A 224 -7.56 -8.63 -9.34
C TYR A 224 -7.45 -10.10 -8.94
N ARG A 225 -7.52 -11.03 -9.91
CA ARG A 225 -7.24 -12.45 -9.66
C ARG A 225 -5.78 -12.65 -9.24
N GLY A 226 -4.84 -12.05 -9.95
CA GLY A 226 -3.42 -12.09 -9.62
C GLY A 226 -3.14 -11.48 -8.25
N ARG A 227 -3.69 -10.31 -7.96
CA ARG A 227 -3.53 -9.63 -6.66
C ARG A 227 -4.09 -10.46 -5.51
N ALA A 228 -5.30 -10.99 -5.62
CA ALA A 228 -5.88 -11.83 -4.57
C ALA A 228 -5.07 -13.10 -4.32
N LEU A 229 -4.51 -13.73 -5.37
CA LEU A 229 -3.66 -14.91 -5.25
C LEU A 229 -2.30 -14.56 -4.63
N HIS A 230 -1.71 -13.42 -4.97
CA HIS A 230 -0.47 -12.93 -4.35
C HIS A 230 -0.69 -12.66 -2.84
N ASP A 231 -1.77 -11.98 -2.47
CA ASP A 231 -2.10 -11.75 -1.07
C ASP A 231 -2.37 -13.07 -0.32
N LEU A 232 -3.03 -14.06 -0.95
CA LEU A 232 -3.23 -15.41 -0.39
C LEU A 232 -1.92 -16.17 -0.21
N PHE A 233 -0.94 -15.98 -1.10
CA PHE A 233 0.42 -16.50 -0.93
C PHE A 233 1.06 -15.97 0.36
N VAL A 234 1.05 -14.65 0.55
CA VAL A 234 1.62 -14.02 1.76
C VAL A 234 0.89 -14.50 3.02
N ILE A 235 -0.43 -14.58 2.99
CA ILE A 235 -1.24 -15.08 4.12
C ILE A 235 -0.93 -16.56 4.43
N ALA A 236 -0.69 -17.39 3.41
CA ALA A 236 -0.35 -18.79 3.60
C ALA A 236 1.01 -18.96 4.33
N ILE A 237 1.98 -18.06 4.07
CA ILE A 237 3.24 -18.00 4.81
C ILE A 237 2.99 -17.75 6.30
N GLU A 238 2.17 -16.75 6.64
CA GLU A 238 1.82 -16.41 8.01
C GLU A 238 1.08 -17.56 8.74
N LEU A 239 0.28 -18.32 7.98
CA LEU A 239 -0.41 -19.49 8.46
C LEU A 239 0.47 -20.75 8.50
N ARG A 240 1.75 -20.64 8.11
CA ARG A 240 2.74 -21.73 8.01
C ARG A 240 2.30 -22.87 7.10
N ASP A 241 1.54 -22.57 6.05
CA ASP A 241 1.13 -23.52 5.00
C ASP A 241 1.98 -23.32 3.74
N ALA A 242 3.20 -23.86 3.79
CA ALA A 242 4.16 -23.73 2.70
C ALA A 242 3.64 -24.31 1.37
N ARG A 243 2.84 -25.39 1.43
CA ARG A 243 2.26 -26.02 0.24
C ARG A 243 1.22 -25.11 -0.42
N ALA A 244 0.34 -24.52 0.37
CA ALA A 244 -0.63 -23.56 -0.13
C ALA A 244 0.07 -22.31 -0.66
N ALA A 245 1.12 -21.83 0.02
CA ALA A 245 1.91 -20.67 -0.42
C ALA A 245 2.46 -20.89 -1.83
N GLU A 246 3.16 -21.99 -2.11
CA GLU A 246 3.69 -22.27 -3.46
C GLU A 246 2.58 -22.40 -4.52
N ALA A 247 1.46 -23.04 -4.17
CA ALA A 247 0.32 -23.16 -5.08
C ALA A 247 -0.28 -21.80 -5.44
N TYR A 248 -0.41 -20.90 -4.46
CA TYR A 248 -0.90 -19.54 -4.70
C TYR A 248 0.10 -18.69 -5.48
N ALA A 249 1.41 -18.80 -5.21
CA ALA A 249 2.45 -18.08 -5.96
C ALA A 249 2.42 -18.43 -7.44
N ARG A 250 2.36 -19.72 -7.78
CA ARG A 250 2.22 -20.21 -9.16
C ARG A 250 0.95 -19.68 -9.82
N ALA A 251 -0.18 -19.82 -9.15
CA ALA A 251 -1.46 -19.33 -9.66
C ALA A 251 -1.49 -17.80 -9.84
N ALA A 252 -0.77 -17.04 -8.99
CA ALA A 252 -0.61 -15.59 -9.11
C ALA A 252 0.20 -15.24 -10.37
N LEU A 253 1.32 -15.94 -10.61
CA LEU A 253 2.14 -15.75 -11.81
C LEU A 253 1.34 -16.04 -13.09
N ASP A 254 0.59 -17.14 -13.13
CA ASP A 254 -0.32 -17.48 -14.24
C ASP A 254 -1.39 -16.41 -14.47
N ALA A 255 -1.93 -15.85 -13.38
CA ALA A 255 -2.93 -14.82 -13.45
C ALA A 255 -2.38 -13.48 -13.96
N TYR A 256 -1.22 -13.07 -13.49
CA TYR A 256 -0.55 -11.87 -13.98
C TYR A 256 -0.06 -12.04 -15.43
N GLY A 257 0.62 -13.14 -15.71
CA GLY A 257 1.37 -13.35 -16.95
C GLY A 257 2.72 -12.63 -16.94
N PRO A 258 3.60 -12.97 -17.90
CA PRO A 258 5.04 -12.70 -17.81
C PRO A 258 5.43 -11.22 -17.78
N ALA A 259 4.68 -10.34 -18.45
CA ALA A 259 5.02 -8.91 -18.58
C ALA A 259 4.25 -8.01 -17.60
N HIS A 260 3.61 -8.58 -16.59
CA HIS A 260 2.79 -7.77 -15.68
C HIS A 260 3.64 -7.01 -14.66
N PRO A 261 3.33 -5.71 -14.35
CA PRO A 261 4.13 -4.87 -13.44
C PRO A 261 4.28 -5.43 -12.02
N HIS A 262 3.40 -6.33 -11.58
CA HIS A 262 3.50 -6.96 -10.26
C HIS A 262 4.37 -8.24 -10.23
N VAL A 263 4.85 -8.73 -11.36
CA VAL A 263 5.72 -9.93 -11.38
C VAL A 263 7.02 -9.72 -10.60
N PRO A 264 7.73 -8.59 -10.69
CA PRO A 264 8.92 -8.37 -9.87
C PRO A 264 8.65 -8.41 -8.35
N ALA A 265 7.52 -7.87 -7.89
CA ALA A 265 7.12 -7.93 -6.49
C ALA A 265 6.81 -9.38 -6.05
N LEU A 266 6.02 -10.10 -6.83
CA LEU A 266 5.73 -11.52 -6.58
C LEU A 266 7.01 -12.35 -6.54
N ALA A 267 7.91 -12.16 -7.51
CA ALA A 267 9.17 -12.90 -7.59
C ALA A 267 10.08 -12.64 -6.38
N HIS A 268 10.16 -11.37 -5.92
CA HIS A 268 10.87 -11.03 -4.70
C HIS A 268 10.28 -11.76 -3.47
N ASP A 269 8.96 -11.69 -3.27
CA ASP A 269 8.31 -12.26 -2.10
C ASP A 269 8.43 -13.80 -2.11
N VAL A 270 8.34 -14.45 -3.27
CA VAL A 270 8.56 -15.90 -3.44
C VAL A 270 10.00 -16.28 -3.13
N ALA A 271 10.98 -15.53 -3.65
CA ALA A 271 12.39 -15.80 -3.39
C ALA A 271 12.74 -15.59 -1.90
N TYR A 272 12.17 -14.56 -1.26
CA TYR A 272 12.35 -14.34 0.16
C TYR A 272 11.73 -15.47 0.99
N PHE A 273 10.55 -15.96 0.60
CA PHE A 273 9.93 -17.13 1.23
C PHE A 273 10.83 -18.38 1.14
N TRP A 274 11.40 -18.68 -0.03
CA TRP A 274 12.33 -19.80 -0.17
C TRP A 274 13.59 -19.63 0.66
N LEU A 275 14.13 -18.41 0.72
CA LEU A 275 15.28 -18.09 1.55
C LEU A 275 14.98 -18.32 3.05
N ALA A 276 13.78 -17.96 3.50
CA ALA A 276 13.33 -18.22 4.85
C ALA A 276 13.12 -19.72 5.16
N GLN A 277 12.84 -20.53 4.11
CA GLN A 277 12.76 -21.99 4.22
C GLN A 277 14.14 -22.69 4.07
N GLY A 278 15.23 -21.92 3.94
CA GLY A 278 16.59 -22.47 3.74
C GLY A 278 16.91 -22.87 2.32
N ASP A 279 16.02 -22.62 1.34
CA ASP A 279 16.21 -22.96 -0.08
C ASP A 279 16.85 -21.78 -0.86
N ALA A 280 18.05 -21.42 -0.43
CA ALA A 280 18.80 -20.30 -0.99
C ALA A 280 19.21 -20.54 -2.45
N ALA A 281 19.40 -21.80 -2.86
CA ALA A 281 19.76 -22.15 -4.23
C ALA A 281 18.67 -21.76 -5.24
N ARG A 282 17.41 -21.85 -4.86
CA ARG A 282 16.27 -21.41 -5.67
C ARG A 282 16.08 -19.88 -5.58
N ALA A 283 16.28 -19.30 -4.41
CA ALA A 283 16.06 -17.87 -4.17
C ALA A 283 17.05 -16.98 -4.93
N LEU A 284 18.34 -17.30 -4.92
CA LEU A 284 19.39 -16.43 -5.46
C LEU A 284 19.22 -16.04 -6.93
N PRO A 285 18.96 -16.97 -7.88
CA PRO A 285 18.79 -16.59 -9.29
C PRO A 285 17.58 -15.67 -9.50
N VAL A 286 16.50 -15.87 -8.74
CA VAL A 286 15.30 -15.02 -8.82
C VAL A 286 15.59 -13.63 -8.25
N LEU A 287 16.23 -13.52 -7.08
CA LEU A 287 16.63 -12.23 -6.49
C LEU A 287 17.51 -11.42 -7.43
N ARG A 288 18.51 -12.07 -8.07
CA ARG A 288 19.36 -11.42 -9.08
C ARG A 288 18.55 -10.94 -10.29
N ALA A 289 17.56 -11.72 -10.75
CA ALA A 289 16.72 -11.34 -11.88
C ALA A 289 15.73 -10.20 -11.55
N VAL A 290 15.36 -10.01 -10.28
CA VAL A 290 14.48 -8.91 -9.82
C VAL A 290 15.21 -7.56 -9.83
N LEU A 291 16.49 -7.51 -9.53
CA LEU A 291 17.26 -6.26 -9.33
C LEU A 291 17.13 -5.22 -10.46
N PRO A 292 17.17 -5.60 -11.76
CA PRO A 292 16.99 -4.64 -12.86
C PRO A 292 15.60 -3.99 -12.94
N HIS A 293 14.60 -4.55 -12.27
CA HIS A 293 13.22 -4.07 -12.28
C HIS A 293 12.88 -3.15 -11.10
N LEU A 294 13.87 -2.80 -10.30
CA LEU A 294 13.66 -1.99 -9.10
C LEU A 294 14.16 -0.56 -9.33
N ASP A 295 13.23 0.36 -9.57
CA ASP A 295 13.52 1.79 -9.75
C ASP A 295 13.73 2.52 -8.42
N ARG A 296 13.21 1.97 -7.32
CA ARG A 296 13.29 2.57 -5.98
C ARG A 296 14.51 2.08 -5.21
N PRO A 297 15.42 2.98 -4.82
CA PRO A 297 16.67 2.62 -4.11
C PRO A 297 16.42 1.86 -2.80
N ASP A 298 15.38 2.23 -2.03
CA ASP A 298 15.03 1.57 -0.77
C ASP A 298 14.55 0.12 -0.96
N ARG A 299 13.88 -0.19 -2.07
CA ARG A 299 13.52 -1.57 -2.42
C ARG A 299 14.74 -2.32 -2.93
N ARG A 300 15.57 -1.69 -3.75
CA ARG A 300 16.75 -2.30 -4.34
C ARG A 300 17.74 -2.77 -3.26
N VAL A 301 18.03 -1.95 -2.25
CA VAL A 301 18.98 -2.31 -1.17
C VAL A 301 18.49 -3.53 -0.36
N ARG A 302 17.19 -3.66 -0.13
CA ARG A 302 16.61 -4.85 0.54
C ARG A 302 16.81 -6.12 -0.28
N VAL A 303 16.57 -6.07 -1.58
CA VAL A 303 16.76 -7.22 -2.47
C VAL A 303 18.25 -7.59 -2.60
N LEU A 304 19.14 -6.61 -2.66
CA LEU A 304 20.59 -6.84 -2.62
C LEU A 304 21.01 -7.59 -1.34
N ALA A 305 20.49 -7.18 -0.18
CA ALA A 305 20.79 -7.83 1.09
C ALA A 305 20.26 -9.27 1.15
N SER A 306 19.04 -9.50 0.67
CA SER A 306 18.47 -10.85 0.57
C SER A 306 19.29 -11.74 -0.39
N ALA A 307 19.75 -11.19 -1.53
CA ALA A 307 20.61 -11.89 -2.48
C ALA A 307 21.99 -12.19 -1.87
N ALA A 308 22.57 -11.27 -1.09
CA ALA A 308 23.81 -11.50 -0.36
C ALA A 308 23.67 -12.65 0.64
N ARG A 309 22.59 -12.66 1.44
CA ARG A 309 22.30 -13.76 2.36
C ARG A 309 22.12 -15.09 1.62
N ALA A 310 21.42 -15.09 0.48
CA ALA A 310 21.24 -16.29 -0.33
C ALA A 310 22.59 -16.80 -0.92
N ALA A 311 23.45 -15.90 -1.43
CA ALA A 311 24.77 -16.24 -1.91
C ALA A 311 25.65 -16.86 -0.79
N ALA A 312 25.61 -16.26 0.40
CA ALA A 312 26.29 -16.80 1.57
C ALA A 312 25.81 -18.21 1.93
N ALA A 313 24.49 -18.44 1.94
CA ALA A 313 23.90 -19.72 2.32
C ALA A 313 24.26 -20.87 1.36
N ILE A 314 24.56 -20.59 0.08
CA ILE A 314 25.06 -21.60 -0.87
C ILE A 314 26.59 -21.64 -0.96
N GLY A 315 27.30 -20.85 -0.16
CA GLY A 315 28.79 -20.82 -0.15
C GLY A 315 29.40 -19.97 -1.27
N ASP A 316 28.63 -19.18 -2.03
CA ASP A 316 29.14 -18.24 -3.04
C ASP A 316 29.75 -17.01 -2.37
N ARG A 317 30.99 -17.17 -1.86
CA ARG A 317 31.75 -16.10 -1.18
C ARG A 317 32.02 -14.90 -2.07
N ALA A 318 32.31 -15.12 -3.34
CA ALA A 318 32.61 -14.04 -4.28
C ALA A 318 31.37 -13.19 -4.56
N GLY A 319 30.24 -13.83 -4.89
CA GLY A 319 28.96 -13.15 -5.08
C GLY A 319 28.47 -12.45 -3.82
N TYR A 320 28.68 -13.03 -2.64
CA TYR A 320 28.36 -12.39 -1.37
C TYR A 320 29.11 -11.06 -1.19
N VAL A 321 30.44 -11.07 -1.36
CA VAL A 321 31.29 -9.86 -1.18
C VAL A 321 30.91 -8.75 -2.16
N GLU A 322 30.60 -9.11 -3.41
CA GLU A 322 30.13 -8.15 -4.40
C GLU A 322 28.80 -7.49 -3.97
N LEU A 323 27.82 -8.30 -3.59
CA LEU A 323 26.51 -7.81 -3.16
C LEU A 323 26.58 -6.95 -1.88
N VAL A 324 27.43 -7.32 -0.90
CA VAL A 324 27.64 -6.50 0.31
C VAL A 324 28.26 -5.15 -0.07
N ARG A 325 29.17 -5.12 -1.04
CA ARG A 325 29.74 -3.84 -1.53
C ARG A 325 28.65 -2.96 -2.13
N GLU A 326 27.74 -3.52 -2.92
CA GLU A 326 26.60 -2.76 -3.47
C GLU A 326 25.67 -2.25 -2.37
N VAL A 327 25.36 -3.06 -1.33
CA VAL A 327 24.57 -2.62 -0.17
C VAL A 327 25.21 -1.42 0.53
N ARG A 328 26.53 -1.51 0.82
CA ARG A 328 27.26 -0.40 1.47
C ARG A 328 27.29 0.87 0.59
N ALA A 329 27.54 0.72 -0.72
CA ALA A 329 27.52 1.84 -1.66
C ALA A 329 26.15 2.51 -1.76
N SER A 330 25.05 1.77 -1.55
CA SER A 330 23.70 2.33 -1.51
C SER A 330 23.45 3.25 -0.32
N GLY A 331 24.27 3.16 0.73
CA GLY A 331 24.11 3.96 1.96
C GLY A 331 24.35 5.48 1.78
N GLU A 332 24.96 5.90 0.65
CA GLU A 332 25.15 7.31 0.31
C GLU A 332 23.84 7.98 -0.18
N ASP A 333 22.83 7.20 -0.58
CA ASP A 333 21.54 7.70 -1.05
C ASP A 333 20.58 7.92 0.12
N SER A 334 20.14 9.16 0.31
CA SER A 334 19.19 9.54 1.37
C SER A 334 17.86 8.79 1.30
N LEU A 335 17.45 8.30 0.12
CA LEU A 335 16.22 7.52 -0.09
C LEU A 335 16.33 6.09 0.49
N VAL A 336 17.55 5.60 0.71
CA VAL A 336 17.82 4.25 1.23
C VAL A 336 17.80 4.20 2.76
N MET A 337 17.97 5.33 3.42
CA MET A 337 18.18 5.39 4.87
C MET A 337 17.16 4.61 5.71
N GLY A 338 15.88 4.55 5.31
CA GLY A 338 14.84 3.77 5.99
C GLY A 338 14.89 2.24 5.76
N ALA A 339 15.82 1.76 4.93
CA ALA A 339 15.98 0.35 4.62
C ALA A 339 17.39 -0.16 4.94
N LEU A 340 18.36 0.75 5.12
CA LEU A 340 19.78 0.42 5.19
C LEU A 340 20.14 -0.41 6.42
N ALA A 341 19.65 -0.03 7.59
CA ALA A 341 19.96 -0.78 8.82
C ALA A 341 19.50 -2.24 8.75
N GLY A 342 18.27 -2.46 8.25
CA GLY A 342 17.75 -3.81 8.02
C GLY A 342 18.54 -4.58 6.94
N ALA A 343 18.98 -3.90 5.88
CA ALA A 343 19.80 -4.51 4.82
C ALA A 343 21.19 -4.92 5.35
N LEU A 344 21.84 -4.08 6.13
CA LEU A 344 23.13 -4.40 6.79
C LEU A 344 22.97 -5.58 7.76
N LEU A 345 21.90 -5.64 8.53
CA LEU A 345 21.58 -6.77 9.40
C LEU A 345 21.43 -8.10 8.60
N GLU A 346 20.70 -8.09 7.49
CA GLU A 346 20.57 -9.27 6.61
C GLU A 346 21.92 -9.69 6.02
N THR A 347 22.79 -8.75 5.64
CA THR A 347 24.14 -9.06 5.18
C THR A 347 25.02 -9.61 6.30
N ALA A 348 24.87 -9.15 7.54
CA ALA A 348 25.55 -9.70 8.70
C ALA A 348 25.17 -11.17 8.97
N VAL A 349 23.89 -11.52 8.80
CA VAL A 349 23.44 -12.92 8.83
C VAL A 349 24.18 -13.75 7.78
N GLY A 350 24.32 -13.22 6.55
CA GLY A 350 25.11 -13.86 5.50
C GLY A 350 26.58 -14.07 5.87
N ALA A 351 27.23 -13.08 6.49
CA ALA A 351 28.60 -13.22 6.99
C ALA A 351 28.75 -14.34 8.02
N SER A 352 27.76 -14.48 8.92
CA SER A 352 27.72 -15.54 9.91
C SER A 352 27.61 -16.93 9.27
N LEU A 353 26.77 -17.07 8.24
CA LEU A 353 26.65 -18.33 7.45
C LEU A 353 27.98 -18.72 6.75
N LEU A 354 28.81 -17.74 6.41
CA LEU A 354 30.14 -17.96 5.84
C LEU A 354 31.23 -18.12 6.91
N HIS A 355 30.88 -18.18 8.20
CA HIS A 355 31.79 -18.23 9.34
C HIS A 355 32.78 -17.05 9.39
N SER A 356 32.39 -15.89 8.85
CA SER A 356 33.20 -14.67 8.86
C SER A 356 32.81 -13.76 10.03
N GLN A 357 33.22 -14.13 11.25
CA GLN A 357 32.85 -13.45 12.48
C GLN A 357 33.23 -11.97 12.50
N THR A 358 34.43 -11.63 11.97
CA THR A 358 34.91 -10.23 11.90
C THR A 358 33.97 -9.38 11.02
N LEU A 359 33.67 -9.85 9.81
CA LEU A 359 32.79 -9.12 8.91
C LEU A 359 31.34 -9.05 9.45
N ALA A 360 30.87 -10.11 10.09
CA ALA A 360 29.56 -10.09 10.74
C ALA A 360 29.50 -9.01 11.84
N GLY A 361 30.55 -8.93 12.67
CA GLY A 361 30.67 -7.88 13.70
C GLY A 361 30.66 -6.47 13.12
N GLU A 362 31.48 -6.21 12.09
CA GLU A 362 31.52 -4.92 11.40
C GLU A 362 30.14 -4.51 10.85
N LEU A 363 29.46 -5.41 10.14
CA LEU A 363 28.13 -5.15 9.57
C LEU A 363 27.06 -4.92 10.64
N LEU A 364 27.17 -5.60 11.78
CA LEU A 364 26.27 -5.37 12.92
C LEU A 364 26.54 -4.03 13.60
N ASP A 365 27.81 -3.57 13.66
CA ASP A 365 28.15 -2.26 14.18
C ASP A 365 27.60 -1.15 13.26
N GLU A 366 27.75 -1.30 11.94
CA GLU A 366 27.19 -0.39 10.94
C GLU A 366 25.65 -0.35 11.04
N ALA A 367 24.97 -1.52 11.11
CA ALA A 367 23.53 -1.61 11.23
C ALA A 367 23.01 -0.93 12.52
N LEU A 368 23.71 -1.16 13.63
CA LEU A 368 23.35 -0.59 14.93
C LEU A 368 23.50 0.95 14.93
N HIS A 369 24.57 1.45 14.33
CA HIS A 369 24.80 2.89 14.19
C HIS A 369 23.66 3.56 13.44
N VAL A 370 23.33 3.07 12.24
CA VAL A 370 22.23 3.60 11.41
C VAL A 370 20.90 3.48 12.13
N ALA A 371 20.60 2.34 12.74
CA ALA A 371 19.33 2.11 13.44
C ALA A 371 19.15 3.05 14.65
N ARG A 372 20.21 3.30 15.42
CA ARG A 372 20.17 4.22 16.57
C ARG A 372 19.97 5.67 16.17
N GLU A 373 20.67 6.13 15.14
CA GLU A 373 20.49 7.49 14.62
C GLU A 373 19.04 7.76 14.15
N ARG A 374 18.37 6.73 13.69
CA ARG A 374 16.99 6.81 13.19
C ARG A 374 15.92 6.42 14.20
N GLY A 375 16.29 5.90 15.36
CA GLY A 375 15.34 5.40 16.37
C GLY A 375 14.60 4.12 15.95
N GLU A 376 15.21 3.27 15.13
CA GLU A 376 14.65 1.98 14.64
C GLU A 376 14.80 0.88 15.71
N VAL A 377 13.97 0.93 16.74
CA VAL A 377 14.07 0.10 17.96
C VAL A 377 14.01 -1.40 17.67
N ASP A 378 13.21 -1.80 16.72
CA ASP A 378 13.05 -3.19 16.25
C ASP A 378 14.34 -3.74 15.62
N VAL A 379 15.03 -2.93 14.80
CA VAL A 379 16.33 -3.32 14.21
C VAL A 379 17.39 -3.39 15.28
N VAL A 380 17.43 -2.43 16.21
CA VAL A 380 18.36 -2.47 17.38
C VAL A 380 18.20 -3.77 18.16
N ALA A 381 16.95 -4.15 18.49
CA ALA A 381 16.69 -5.38 19.25
C ALA A 381 17.19 -6.64 18.49
N ARG A 382 16.94 -6.72 17.18
CA ARG A 382 17.41 -7.85 16.35
C ARG A 382 18.93 -7.90 16.20
N VAL A 383 19.61 -6.76 16.14
CA VAL A 383 21.09 -6.70 16.14
C VAL A 383 21.65 -7.25 17.45
N GLU A 384 21.09 -6.84 18.60
CA GLU A 384 21.53 -7.31 19.92
C GLU A 384 21.27 -8.83 20.09
N GLU A 385 20.13 -9.34 19.60
CA GLU A 385 19.81 -10.76 19.58
C GLU A 385 20.83 -11.56 18.77
N LEU A 386 21.16 -11.10 17.54
CA LEU A 386 22.11 -11.78 16.69
C LEU A 386 23.53 -11.75 17.29
N ARG A 387 23.94 -10.64 17.92
CA ARG A 387 25.21 -10.56 18.65
C ARG A 387 25.30 -11.57 19.81
N GLY A 388 24.20 -11.69 20.56
CA GLY A 388 24.09 -12.68 21.62
C GLY A 388 24.26 -14.10 21.10
N SER A 389 23.64 -14.42 19.98
CA SER A 389 23.74 -15.72 19.32
C SER A 389 25.15 -16.02 18.79
N LEU A 390 25.86 -15.00 18.27
CA LEU A 390 27.25 -15.14 17.78
C LEU A 390 28.26 -15.30 18.90
N ALA A 391 28.01 -14.77 20.09
CA ALA A 391 28.86 -14.89 21.28
C ALA A 391 28.66 -16.23 22.04
N GLY A 392 27.49 -16.87 21.90
CA GLY A 392 27.20 -18.20 22.43
C GLY A 392 27.30 -19.22 21.31
N GLU A 393 28.27 -20.13 21.35
CA GLU A 393 28.36 -21.23 20.41
C GLU A 393 27.02 -21.97 20.28
N VAL A 394 26.52 -22.05 19.08
CA VAL A 394 25.51 -22.92 18.45
C VAL A 394 24.50 -22.11 17.63
N VAL A 395 24.84 -21.88 16.38
CA VAL A 395 23.81 -21.73 15.36
C VAL A 395 23.34 -23.14 15.06
N ASP A 396 22.20 -23.54 15.63
CA ASP A 396 21.50 -24.74 15.18
C ASP A 396 21.24 -24.59 13.68
N GLU A 397 21.84 -25.45 12.88
CA GLU A 397 21.51 -25.57 11.46
C GLU A 397 20.01 -25.86 11.35
N VAL A 398 19.21 -24.84 11.04
CA VAL A 398 17.82 -25.03 10.61
C VAL A 398 17.89 -25.75 9.26
N ARG A 399 18.00 -27.06 9.33
CA ARG A 399 17.88 -27.94 8.19
C ARG A 399 16.43 -27.92 7.73
N ALA A 400 16.14 -27.06 6.75
CA ALA A 400 14.83 -27.03 6.13
C ALA A 400 14.53 -28.37 5.44
N PRO A 401 13.29 -28.88 5.52
CA PRO A 401 12.90 -30.05 4.75
C PRO A 401 13.04 -29.73 3.25
N ALA A 402 13.73 -30.62 2.53
CA ALA A 402 13.87 -30.53 1.08
C ALA A 402 12.47 -30.51 0.44
N LEU A 403 12.06 -29.36 -0.06
CA LEU A 403 10.86 -29.21 -0.89
C LEU A 403 11.09 -29.91 -2.24
N GLY A 404 10.12 -30.67 -2.71
CA GLY A 404 10.27 -31.63 -3.80
C GLY A 404 10.53 -31.00 -5.18
N GLN A 405 10.86 -31.83 -6.16
CA GLN A 405 11.32 -31.50 -7.54
C GLN A 405 10.42 -30.55 -8.38
N GLY A 406 9.17 -30.26 -7.96
CA GLY A 406 8.29 -29.29 -8.65
C GLY A 406 8.68 -27.82 -8.49
N THR A 407 9.64 -27.54 -7.65
CA THR A 407 10.02 -26.21 -7.18
C THR A 407 11.03 -25.49 -8.07
N ASP A 408 11.86 -26.21 -8.82
CA ASP A 408 12.81 -25.63 -9.79
C ASP A 408 12.11 -25.02 -11.01
N GLU A 409 10.92 -25.49 -11.35
CA GLU A 409 10.14 -24.99 -12.48
C GLU A 409 9.64 -23.57 -12.23
N LEU A 410 9.08 -23.29 -11.05
CA LEU A 410 8.60 -21.94 -10.69
C LEU A 410 9.76 -20.94 -10.66
N ALA A 411 10.92 -21.30 -10.12
CA ALA A 411 12.09 -20.43 -10.11
C ALA A 411 12.55 -20.10 -11.55
N ARG A 412 12.63 -21.09 -12.42
CA ARG A 412 13.00 -20.89 -13.84
C ARG A 412 11.98 -20.02 -14.57
N GLU A 413 10.69 -20.24 -14.31
CA GLU A 413 9.61 -19.46 -14.92
C GLU A 413 9.64 -17.99 -14.47
N LEU A 414 9.83 -17.72 -13.17
CA LEU A 414 10.00 -16.36 -12.65
C LEU A 414 11.20 -15.65 -13.28
N VAL A 415 12.36 -16.31 -13.36
CA VAL A 415 13.54 -15.75 -14.02
C VAL A 415 13.27 -15.45 -15.48
N SER A 416 12.63 -16.37 -16.21
CA SER A 416 12.27 -16.18 -17.62
C SER A 416 11.33 -14.99 -17.83
N CYS A 417 10.29 -14.85 -16.98
CA CYS A 417 9.37 -13.71 -17.04
C CYS A 417 10.08 -12.37 -16.80
N LEU A 418 10.99 -12.32 -15.81
CA LEU A 418 11.76 -11.12 -15.50
C LEU A 418 12.71 -10.73 -16.64
N GLN A 419 13.41 -11.71 -17.25
CA GLN A 419 14.30 -11.46 -18.38
C GLN A 419 13.55 -10.99 -19.63
N ALA A 420 12.36 -11.54 -19.90
CA ALA A 420 11.52 -11.11 -21.01
C ALA A 420 10.99 -9.67 -20.82
N GLY A 421 10.67 -9.27 -19.58
CA GLY A 421 10.22 -7.91 -19.25
C GLY A 421 11.33 -6.84 -19.36
N ALA A 422 12.59 -7.22 -19.15
CA ALA A 422 13.72 -6.30 -19.29
C ALA A 422 14.03 -5.94 -20.76
N GLY A 423 13.68 -6.80 -21.72
CA GLY A 423 13.91 -6.57 -23.16
C GLY A 423 12.83 -5.75 -23.88
N GLY A 424 11.68 -5.48 -23.23
CA GLY A 424 10.51 -4.80 -23.83
C GLY A 424 10.37 -3.31 -23.53
N GLY A 425 11.34 -2.67 -22.93
CA GLY A 425 11.22 -1.33 -22.36
C GLY A 425 11.48 -0.16 -23.32
N ALA A 426 10.86 -0.11 -24.53
CA ALA A 426 11.00 1.07 -25.40
C ALA A 426 9.67 1.67 -25.93
N ASP A 427 8.52 0.99 -25.85
CA ASP A 427 7.29 1.49 -26.48
C ASP A 427 5.98 1.14 -25.74
N ALA A 428 5.89 1.33 -24.44
CA ALA A 428 4.60 1.30 -23.77
C ALA A 428 4.25 2.71 -23.25
N PRO A 429 3.09 3.31 -23.62
CA PRO A 429 2.66 4.56 -23.03
C PRO A 429 2.44 4.34 -21.52
N ALA A 430 3.04 5.21 -20.72
CA ALA A 430 2.92 5.24 -19.29
C ALA A 430 1.44 5.40 -18.87
N THR A 431 0.78 4.30 -18.60
CA THR A 431 -0.45 4.32 -17.83
C THR A 431 -0.04 4.59 -16.38
N PRO A 432 -0.56 5.66 -15.72
CA PRO A 432 -0.24 5.90 -14.33
C PRO A 432 -0.72 4.69 -13.51
N PRO A 433 0.07 4.21 -12.54
CA PRO A 433 -0.33 3.07 -11.71
C PRO A 433 -1.62 3.42 -10.98
N PRO A 434 -2.60 2.55 -10.94
CA PRO A 434 -3.70 2.67 -10.01
C PRO A 434 -3.10 2.52 -8.61
N GLY A 435 -3.04 3.64 -7.87
CA GLY A 435 -2.46 3.87 -6.57
C GLY A 435 -2.12 2.63 -5.73
N GLU A 436 -0.83 2.43 -5.51
CA GLU A 436 -0.29 1.63 -4.39
C GLU A 436 -0.72 2.20 -3.04
#